data_1482bf5533977f071ee13dfc903a970e
#
_entry.id   1482bf5533977f071ee13dfc903a970e
#
_cell.length_a   1.000
_cell.length_b   1.000
_cell.length_c   1.000
_cell.angle_alpha   90.00
_cell.angle_beta   90.00
_cell.angle_gamma   90.00
#
_symmetry.space_group_name_H-M   'P 1'
#
loop_
_entity.id
_entity.type
_entity.pdbx_description
1 polymer ?
#
loop_
_entity_poly.entity_id
_entity_poly.type
_entity_poly.pdbx_seq_one_letter_code
_entity_poly.pdbx_strand_id
1 'polypeptide(L)'
;TDVTYKFTVPTDGMYEFFVDYYCIDGNTQDISRGIKIDGDYPFEEAKNVFFKRSFVDSEKPKVNNLGDEVMPSQIEVKRWMTSGIYDNGGMYGETLKFALKAGEHKITFAFINQPILTSKITVKNAEVLPTYKEKKAEYKKKGYKNAKKDIRFEAEDYDSIFDKSASSILIASDSDSTMTPLAITSRKYNGIGGGTWNAGGDSITWKFDVQEAGLYKLALRSVQNPNSGMPSSRRIEIDDKIPFAEMAEYVFEYDPKWQTNTISDDKGEPYLFYLDKGEHTIRMTAVNGELTDIIHKVSEANAMLSNC
;
A
#
# COMPACT_ATOMS: atom_id res chain seq x y z
N THR A 1 10.17 -20.47 -15.66
CA THR A 1 11.50 -20.20 -16.26
C THR A 1 12.06 -18.94 -15.64
N ASP A 2 13.30 -19.00 -15.17
CA ASP A 2 14.01 -17.85 -14.64
C ASP A 2 14.40 -16.90 -15.76
N VAL A 3 14.38 -15.60 -15.48
CA VAL A 3 14.78 -14.57 -16.44
C VAL A 3 15.85 -13.69 -15.80
N THR A 4 16.96 -13.51 -16.51
CA THR A 4 18.13 -12.75 -16.04
C THR A 4 18.36 -11.53 -16.94
N TYR A 5 18.56 -10.38 -16.32
CA TYR A 5 18.92 -9.14 -16.99
C TYR A 5 20.28 -8.64 -16.51
N LYS A 6 21.06 -8.06 -17.42
CA LYS A 6 22.30 -7.37 -17.10
C LYS A 6 22.03 -5.88 -16.96
N PHE A 7 22.70 -5.24 -16.00
CA PHE A 7 22.64 -3.79 -15.80
C PHE A 7 23.94 -3.30 -15.20
N THR A 8 24.17 -1.99 -15.20
CA THR A 8 25.38 -1.39 -14.64
C THR A 8 24.98 -0.30 -13.66
N VAL A 9 25.65 -0.26 -12.51
CA VAL A 9 25.51 0.84 -11.55
C VAL A 9 26.79 1.67 -11.52
N PRO A 10 26.68 3.02 -11.46
CA PRO A 10 27.86 3.89 -11.58
C PRO A 10 28.70 4.00 -10.30
N THR A 11 28.09 3.74 -9.14
CA THR A 11 28.72 3.92 -7.83
C THR A 11 28.35 2.80 -6.87
N ASP A 12 29.18 2.57 -5.86
CA ASP A 12 28.78 1.75 -4.70
C ASP A 12 27.60 2.40 -3.97
N GLY A 13 26.61 1.60 -3.54
CA GLY A 13 25.48 2.15 -2.82
C GLY A 13 24.34 1.16 -2.62
N MET A 14 23.26 1.69 -2.04
CA MET A 14 21.98 0.99 -1.94
C MET A 14 21.10 1.37 -3.13
N TYR A 15 20.48 0.37 -3.72
CA TYR A 15 19.64 0.51 -4.91
C TYR A 15 18.28 -0.11 -4.71
N GLU A 16 17.29 0.45 -5.40
CA GLU A 16 15.92 -0.04 -5.46
C GLU A 16 15.57 -0.44 -6.88
N PHE A 17 14.73 -1.45 -7.02
CA PHE A 17 14.25 -1.92 -8.30
C PHE A 17 12.74 -1.69 -8.43
N PHE A 18 12.34 -1.15 -9.57
CA PHE A 18 10.94 -1.00 -9.97
C PHE A 18 10.70 -1.80 -11.24
N VAL A 19 9.60 -2.52 -11.28
CA VAL A 19 9.26 -3.43 -12.38
C VAL A 19 7.94 -3.01 -12.98
N ASP A 20 7.93 -2.77 -14.30
CA ASP A 20 6.71 -2.63 -15.07
C ASP A 20 6.24 -4.02 -15.50
N TYR A 21 5.06 -4.43 -15.08
CA TYR A 21 4.55 -5.77 -15.28
C TYR A 21 3.06 -5.79 -15.63
N TYR A 22 2.66 -6.90 -16.24
CA TYR A 22 1.27 -7.18 -16.62
C TYR A 22 0.90 -8.60 -16.16
N CYS A 23 -0.22 -8.72 -15.43
CA CYS A 23 -0.75 -10.02 -15.01
C CYS A 23 -1.50 -10.65 -16.16
N ILE A 24 -0.95 -11.72 -16.73
CA ILE A 24 -1.60 -12.45 -17.85
C ILE A 24 -2.77 -13.29 -17.33
N ASP A 25 -3.65 -13.68 -18.25
CA ASP A 25 -4.77 -14.56 -17.94
C ASP A 25 -4.29 -15.91 -17.43
N GLY A 26 -5.02 -16.45 -16.48
CA GLY A 26 -4.68 -17.69 -15.80
C GLY A 26 -5.55 -17.89 -14.56
N ASN A 27 -5.05 -18.66 -13.63
CA ASN A 27 -5.69 -18.78 -12.32
C ASN A 27 -5.35 -17.55 -11.46
N THR A 28 -6.15 -17.33 -10.42
CA THR A 28 -6.04 -16.21 -9.48
C THR A 28 -5.04 -16.48 -8.34
N GLN A 29 -4.02 -17.30 -8.57
CA GLN A 29 -2.98 -17.58 -7.57
C GLN A 29 -1.96 -16.45 -7.50
N ASP A 30 -1.21 -16.42 -6.41
CA ASP A 30 -0.14 -15.46 -6.18
C ASP A 30 0.92 -15.50 -7.28
N ILE A 31 1.33 -14.34 -7.74
CA ILE A 31 2.47 -14.21 -8.66
C ILE A 31 3.70 -13.94 -7.82
N SER A 32 4.63 -14.89 -7.80
CA SER A 32 5.82 -14.77 -6.96
C SER A 32 7.13 -15.08 -7.68
N ARG A 33 8.18 -14.39 -7.24
CA ARG A 33 9.54 -14.52 -7.76
C ARG A 33 10.55 -14.45 -6.63
N GLY A 34 11.64 -15.19 -6.78
CA GLY A 34 12.86 -14.91 -6.06
C GLY A 34 13.70 -13.88 -6.80
N ILE A 35 14.32 -12.97 -6.09
CA ILE A 35 15.20 -11.95 -6.66
C ILE A 35 16.63 -12.27 -6.30
N LYS A 36 17.43 -12.65 -7.30
CA LYS A 36 18.87 -12.91 -7.12
C LYS A 36 19.69 -11.78 -7.73
N ILE A 37 20.77 -11.43 -7.06
CA ILE A 37 21.78 -10.52 -7.57
C ILE A 37 23.06 -11.34 -7.77
N ASP A 38 23.63 -11.30 -8.98
CA ASP A 38 24.84 -12.03 -9.39
C ASP A 38 24.80 -13.55 -9.11
N GLY A 39 23.60 -14.11 -9.06
CA GLY A 39 23.37 -15.55 -8.85
C GLY A 39 22.88 -15.93 -7.46
N ASP A 40 23.07 -15.08 -6.46
CA ASP A 40 22.74 -15.35 -5.07
C ASP A 40 21.57 -14.51 -4.56
N TYR A 41 20.87 -15.01 -3.54
CA TYR A 41 19.89 -14.23 -2.81
C TYR A 41 20.61 -13.31 -1.81
N PRO A 42 20.43 -11.96 -1.92
CA PRO A 42 21.17 -11.04 -1.06
C PRO A 42 20.69 -11.06 0.40
N PHE A 43 19.45 -11.44 0.64
CA PHE A 43 18.81 -11.55 1.96
C PHE A 43 17.55 -12.41 1.86
N GLU A 44 16.95 -12.75 3.01
CA GLU A 44 15.84 -13.72 3.09
C GLU A 44 14.58 -13.24 2.35
N GLU A 45 14.21 -11.98 2.50
CA GLU A 45 13.00 -11.40 1.89
C GLU A 45 13.06 -11.42 0.36
N ALA A 46 14.26 -11.40 -0.22
CA ALA A 46 14.45 -11.51 -1.66
C ALA A 46 14.12 -12.90 -2.23
N LYS A 47 13.98 -13.92 -1.38
CA LYS A 47 13.67 -15.28 -1.83
C LYS A 47 12.24 -15.43 -2.32
N ASN A 48 11.31 -14.58 -1.85
CA ASN A 48 9.91 -14.68 -2.23
C ASN A 48 9.23 -13.31 -2.19
N VAL A 49 9.17 -12.62 -3.32
CA VAL A 49 8.47 -11.35 -3.49
C VAL A 49 7.22 -11.55 -4.32
N PHE A 50 6.14 -10.82 -4.02
CA PHE A 50 4.87 -10.89 -4.74
C PHE A 50 4.67 -9.72 -5.68
N PHE A 51 4.05 -10.03 -6.83
CA PHE A 51 3.51 -9.06 -7.77
C PHE A 51 2.00 -9.03 -7.63
N LYS A 52 1.47 -7.90 -7.20
CA LYS A 52 0.05 -7.74 -6.89
C LYS A 52 -0.81 -7.74 -8.15
N ARG A 53 -2.05 -8.21 -8.03
CA ARG A 53 -3.11 -8.05 -9.01
C ARG A 53 -3.96 -6.85 -8.67
N SER A 54 -4.61 -6.26 -9.65
CA SER A 54 -5.51 -5.11 -9.45
C SER A 54 -6.96 -5.56 -9.61
N PHE A 55 -7.81 -5.18 -8.66
CA PHE A 55 -9.23 -5.51 -8.65
C PHE A 55 -10.09 -4.26 -8.52
N VAL A 56 -11.30 -4.34 -9.09
CA VAL A 56 -12.35 -3.34 -8.95
C VAL A 56 -13.70 -4.06 -8.78
N ASP A 57 -14.70 -3.37 -8.28
CA ASP A 57 -16.07 -3.87 -8.34
C ASP A 57 -16.56 -3.90 -9.78
N SER A 58 -17.25 -4.97 -10.18
CA SER A 58 -17.77 -5.14 -11.54
C SER A 58 -18.82 -4.09 -11.91
N GLU A 59 -19.53 -3.58 -10.90
CA GLU A 59 -20.56 -2.55 -11.01
C GLU A 59 -20.79 -1.90 -9.63
N LYS A 60 -21.53 -0.80 -9.59
CA LYS A 60 -21.99 -0.23 -8.31
C LYS A 60 -23.00 -1.17 -7.64
N PRO A 61 -23.08 -1.17 -6.27
CA PRO A 61 -24.07 -1.95 -5.57
C PRO A 61 -25.49 -1.71 -6.10
N LYS A 62 -26.22 -2.77 -6.44
CA LYS A 62 -27.63 -2.70 -6.88
C LYS A 62 -28.55 -2.88 -5.70
N VAL A 63 -29.67 -2.17 -5.72
CA VAL A 63 -30.69 -2.26 -4.67
C VAL A 63 -31.67 -3.38 -5.02
N ASN A 64 -31.90 -4.29 -4.09
CA ASN A 64 -32.89 -5.38 -4.22
C ASN A 64 -34.32 -4.89 -3.88
N ASN A 65 -35.31 -5.78 -4.00
CA ASN A 65 -36.73 -5.46 -3.74
C ASN A 65 -37.04 -5.09 -2.27
N LEU A 66 -36.10 -5.38 -1.35
CA LEU A 66 -36.20 -5.02 0.08
C LEU A 66 -35.55 -3.67 0.40
N GLY A 67 -34.95 -3.02 -0.58
CA GLY A 67 -34.23 -1.76 -0.40
C GLY A 67 -32.77 -1.93 0.02
N ASP A 68 -32.27 -3.18 0.12
CA ASP A 68 -30.88 -3.49 0.48
C ASP A 68 -29.97 -3.41 -0.72
N GLU A 69 -28.81 -2.85 -0.54
CA GLU A 69 -27.70 -2.97 -1.51
C GLU A 69 -27.14 -4.38 -1.51
N VAL A 70 -26.88 -4.89 -2.70
CA VAL A 70 -26.25 -6.19 -2.96
C VAL A 70 -24.81 -5.94 -3.35
N MET A 71 -23.89 -6.64 -2.66
CA MET A 71 -22.46 -6.54 -2.94
C MET A 71 -22.17 -6.98 -4.38
N PRO A 72 -21.48 -6.15 -5.17
CA PRO A 72 -21.05 -6.55 -6.50
C PRO A 72 -19.95 -7.61 -6.42
N SER A 73 -19.77 -8.35 -7.49
CA SER A 73 -18.58 -9.19 -7.64
C SER A 73 -17.37 -8.33 -7.97
N GLN A 74 -16.19 -8.72 -7.48
CA GLN A 74 -14.96 -8.08 -7.87
C GLN A 74 -14.36 -8.78 -9.10
N ILE A 75 -13.77 -7.98 -9.99
CA ILE A 75 -13.11 -8.45 -11.21
C ILE A 75 -11.67 -7.96 -11.23
N GLU A 76 -10.77 -8.80 -11.74
CA GLU A 76 -9.38 -8.43 -11.98
C GLU A 76 -9.29 -7.49 -13.18
N VAL A 77 -8.62 -6.35 -12.99
CA VAL A 77 -8.33 -5.39 -14.05
C VAL A 77 -6.98 -5.73 -14.70
N LYS A 78 -7.01 -6.04 -15.98
CA LYS A 78 -5.81 -6.33 -16.77
C LYS A 78 -5.19 -5.03 -17.29
N ARG A 79 -4.12 -4.61 -16.64
CA ARG A 79 -3.38 -3.39 -17.00
C ARG A 79 -1.89 -3.53 -16.72
N TRP A 80 -1.09 -2.73 -17.38
CA TRP A 80 0.30 -2.54 -16.99
C TRP A 80 0.37 -1.82 -15.66
N MET A 81 1.21 -2.31 -14.77
CA MET A 81 1.43 -1.78 -13.44
C MET A 81 2.92 -1.61 -13.19
N THR A 82 3.29 -0.62 -12.40
CA THR A 82 4.65 -0.44 -11.90
C THR A 82 4.67 -0.71 -10.41
N SER A 83 5.57 -1.57 -9.95
CA SER A 83 5.78 -1.80 -8.52
C SER A 83 7.26 -1.78 -8.18
N GLY A 84 7.60 -1.18 -7.05
CA GLY A 84 8.85 -1.47 -6.37
C GLY A 84 8.88 -2.92 -5.89
N ILE A 85 10.06 -3.45 -5.64
CA ILE A 85 10.20 -4.76 -5.01
C ILE A 85 10.03 -4.58 -3.50
N TYR A 86 8.93 -5.15 -2.98
CA TYR A 86 8.60 -5.16 -1.55
C TYR A 86 8.71 -6.58 -1.00
N ASP A 87 8.86 -6.70 0.31
CA ASP A 87 8.69 -7.98 0.99
C ASP A 87 7.25 -8.49 0.86
N ASN A 88 7.05 -9.78 1.04
CA ASN A 88 5.75 -10.42 0.81
C ASN A 88 4.77 -10.28 1.98
N GLY A 89 5.25 -9.93 3.15
CA GLY A 89 4.46 -9.89 4.40
C GLY A 89 4.05 -8.51 4.86
N GLY A 90 4.46 -7.44 4.15
CA GLY A 90 4.27 -6.07 4.62
C GLY A 90 5.11 -5.76 5.86
N MET A 91 6.27 -6.43 5.99
CA MET A 91 7.20 -6.22 7.10
C MET A 91 7.78 -4.82 7.10
N TYR A 92 8.05 -4.30 5.90
CA TYR A 92 8.64 -2.99 5.71
C TYR A 92 7.70 -2.06 4.93
N GLY A 93 7.62 -0.82 5.36
CA GLY A 93 6.85 0.21 4.67
C GLY A 93 7.51 0.73 3.40
N GLU A 94 8.81 0.45 3.19
CA GLU A 94 9.59 0.87 2.04
C GLU A 94 9.91 -0.32 1.12
N THR A 95 10.41 -0.02 -0.08
CA THR A 95 10.96 -1.02 -1.01
C THR A 95 12.20 -1.69 -0.42
N LEU A 96 12.44 -2.94 -0.81
CA LEU A 96 13.68 -3.66 -0.47
C LEU A 96 14.88 -2.95 -1.12
N LYS A 97 15.96 -2.78 -0.33
CA LYS A 97 17.16 -2.07 -0.74
C LYS A 97 18.31 -3.07 -0.94
N PHE A 98 18.99 -2.96 -2.07
CA PHE A 98 20.04 -3.89 -2.51
C PHE A 98 21.39 -3.18 -2.49
N ALA A 99 22.34 -3.71 -1.72
CA ALA A 99 23.71 -3.20 -1.68
C ALA A 99 24.46 -3.66 -2.93
N LEU A 100 24.89 -2.73 -3.79
CA LEU A 100 25.61 -3.01 -5.03
C LEU A 100 26.94 -2.24 -5.07
N LYS A 101 27.96 -2.87 -5.65
CA LYS A 101 29.23 -2.22 -5.99
C LYS A 101 29.13 -1.55 -7.37
N ALA A 102 29.95 -0.56 -7.64
CA ALA A 102 30.06 0.01 -8.99
C ALA A 102 30.47 -1.06 -9.99
N GLY A 103 29.78 -1.16 -11.12
CA GLY A 103 30.08 -2.14 -12.16
C GLY A 103 28.88 -2.83 -12.77
N GLU A 104 29.14 -3.86 -13.55
CA GLU A 104 28.12 -4.72 -14.16
C GLU A 104 27.59 -5.73 -13.15
N HIS A 105 26.27 -5.88 -13.11
CA HIS A 105 25.54 -6.83 -12.29
C HIS A 105 24.50 -7.60 -13.10
N LYS A 106 24.00 -8.67 -12.50
CA LYS A 106 22.88 -9.46 -13.03
C LYS A 106 21.77 -9.50 -12.00
N ILE A 107 20.53 -9.16 -12.40
CA ILE A 107 19.34 -9.45 -11.61
C ILE A 107 18.60 -10.61 -12.25
N THR A 108 18.28 -11.62 -11.46
CA THR A 108 17.50 -12.79 -11.90
C THR A 108 16.18 -12.84 -11.17
N PHE A 109 15.10 -12.86 -11.94
CA PHE A 109 13.75 -13.16 -11.45
C PHE A 109 13.57 -14.67 -11.51
N ALA A 110 13.84 -15.35 -10.39
CA ALA A 110 13.66 -16.79 -10.27
C ALA A 110 12.17 -17.11 -10.17
N PHE A 111 11.68 -17.97 -11.06
CA PHE A 111 10.28 -18.35 -11.12
C PHE A 111 9.88 -19.17 -9.89
N ILE A 112 8.86 -18.76 -9.18
CA ILE A 112 8.25 -19.51 -8.09
C ILE A 112 6.82 -19.89 -8.50
N ASN A 113 5.96 -18.91 -8.77
CA ASN A 113 4.57 -19.17 -9.09
C ASN A 113 4.03 -18.15 -10.09
N GLN A 114 3.12 -18.56 -10.95
CA GLN A 114 2.39 -17.83 -11.98
C GLN A 114 3.23 -16.97 -12.94
N PRO A 115 2.89 -16.97 -14.22
CA PRO A 115 3.59 -16.15 -15.20
C PRO A 115 3.14 -14.68 -15.14
N ILE A 116 4.08 -13.79 -15.48
CA ILE A 116 3.83 -12.36 -15.75
C ILE A 116 4.56 -11.95 -17.03
N LEU A 117 4.09 -10.87 -17.65
CA LEU A 117 4.88 -10.13 -18.62
C LEU A 117 5.60 -9.00 -17.89
N THR A 118 6.85 -8.78 -18.26
CA THR A 118 7.64 -7.63 -17.78
C THR A 118 8.10 -6.83 -18.99
N SER A 119 7.97 -5.50 -18.95
CA SER A 119 8.39 -4.63 -20.04
C SER A 119 9.63 -3.83 -19.70
N LYS A 120 9.78 -3.42 -18.44
CA LYS A 120 10.86 -2.55 -18.00
C LYS A 120 11.27 -2.87 -16.57
N ILE A 121 12.56 -2.80 -16.31
CA ILE A 121 13.12 -2.80 -14.96
C ILE A 121 13.90 -1.49 -14.81
N THR A 122 13.54 -0.72 -13.80
CA THR A 122 14.21 0.54 -13.47
C THR A 122 15.02 0.34 -12.21
N VAL A 123 16.31 0.66 -12.26
CA VAL A 123 17.23 0.65 -11.11
C VAL A 123 17.44 2.10 -10.69
N LYS A 124 17.24 2.40 -9.43
CA LYS A 124 17.43 3.74 -8.85
C LYS A 124 18.32 3.65 -7.62
N ASN A 125 19.08 4.68 -7.33
CA ASN A 125 19.68 4.83 -6.01
C ASN A 125 18.56 4.87 -4.98
N ALA A 126 18.72 4.13 -3.89
CA ALA A 126 17.77 4.18 -2.78
C ALA A 126 17.77 5.59 -2.20
N GLU A 127 16.61 6.22 -2.22
CA GLU A 127 16.43 7.53 -1.62
C GLU A 127 16.12 7.37 -0.13
N VAL A 128 16.71 8.24 0.69
CA VAL A 128 16.29 8.38 2.08
C VAL A 128 15.08 9.30 2.08
N LEU A 129 13.97 8.79 2.57
CA LEU A 129 12.76 9.61 2.69
C LEU A 129 13.03 10.82 3.61
N PRO A 130 12.63 12.03 3.22
CA PRO A 130 12.74 13.18 4.09
C PRO A 130 11.80 12.99 5.31
N THR A 131 12.19 13.46 6.46
CA THR A 131 11.29 13.57 7.61
C THR A 131 10.22 14.64 7.35
N TYR A 132 9.09 14.56 8.05
CA TYR A 132 8.08 15.62 7.96
C TYR A 132 8.64 17.01 8.34
N LYS A 133 9.56 17.06 9.30
CA LYS A 133 10.23 18.31 9.69
C LYS A 133 10.95 18.96 8.51
N GLU A 134 11.69 18.17 7.72
CA GLU A 134 12.38 18.64 6.53
C GLU A 134 11.38 19.04 5.44
N LYS A 135 10.32 18.25 5.26
CA LYS A 135 9.27 18.53 4.30
C LYS A 135 8.50 19.81 4.64
N LYS A 136 8.19 20.03 5.92
CA LYS A 136 7.55 21.26 6.41
C LYS A 136 8.45 22.49 6.18
N ALA A 137 9.76 22.35 6.36
CA ALA A 137 10.73 23.42 6.05
C ALA A 137 10.78 23.73 4.55
N GLU A 138 10.73 22.70 3.69
CA GLU A 138 10.63 22.83 2.24
C GLU A 138 9.35 23.60 1.85
N TYR A 139 8.19 23.21 2.39
CA TYR A 139 6.91 23.90 2.13
C TYR A 139 6.97 25.38 2.50
N LYS A 140 7.55 25.68 3.66
CA LYS A 140 7.75 27.08 4.09
C LYS A 140 8.66 27.86 3.16
N LYS A 141 9.77 27.25 2.72
CA LYS A 141 10.73 27.86 1.77
C LYS A 141 10.09 28.15 0.41
N LYS A 142 9.20 27.25 -0.06
CA LYS A 142 8.46 27.41 -1.31
C LYS A 142 7.26 28.36 -1.18
N GLY A 143 6.92 28.80 0.02
CA GLY A 143 5.81 29.72 0.27
C GLY A 143 4.43 29.11 0.07
N TYR A 144 4.32 27.76 0.17
CA TYR A 144 3.05 27.07 0.03
C TYR A 144 2.09 27.49 1.15
N LYS A 145 0.81 27.64 0.78
CA LYS A 145 -0.26 28.07 1.70
C LYS A 145 -1.30 26.96 1.82
N ASN A 146 -2.04 27.00 2.92
CA ASN A 146 -3.17 26.10 3.10
C ASN A 146 -4.24 26.35 2.02
N ALA A 147 -4.75 25.28 1.44
CA ALA A 147 -5.91 25.32 0.57
C ALA A 147 -7.13 25.76 1.38
N LYS A 148 -8.10 26.36 0.68
CA LYS A 148 -9.34 26.88 1.28
C LYS A 148 -10.54 25.97 1.03
N LYS A 149 -10.42 25.04 0.09
CA LYS A 149 -11.48 24.11 -0.30
C LYS A 149 -11.24 22.75 0.30
N ASP A 150 -12.26 22.17 0.90
CA ASP A 150 -12.25 20.80 1.35
C ASP A 150 -12.54 19.86 0.17
N ILE A 151 -11.96 18.68 0.22
CA ILE A 151 -12.20 17.57 -0.71
C ILE A 151 -12.73 16.43 0.14
N ARG A 152 -13.86 15.85 -0.26
CA ARG A 152 -14.46 14.70 0.40
C ARG A 152 -14.83 13.64 -0.62
N PHE A 153 -14.54 12.39 -0.31
CA PHE A 153 -15.01 11.21 -1.05
C PHE A 153 -15.25 10.08 -0.05
N GLU A 154 -16.13 9.17 -0.43
CA GLU A 154 -16.46 8.02 0.41
C GLU A 154 -15.44 6.89 0.18
N ALA A 155 -15.10 6.17 1.25
CA ALA A 155 -14.03 5.18 1.20
C ALA A 155 -14.42 3.94 0.38
N GLU A 156 -15.70 3.61 0.30
CA GLU A 156 -16.23 2.54 -0.54
C GLU A 156 -16.21 2.86 -2.05
N ASP A 157 -16.09 4.14 -2.43
CA ASP A 157 -15.89 4.58 -3.82
C ASP A 157 -14.40 4.53 -4.22
N TYR A 158 -13.75 3.38 -4.01
CA TYR A 158 -12.33 3.20 -4.34
C TYR A 158 -12.08 3.07 -5.86
N ASP A 159 -10.86 3.42 -6.29
CA ASP A 159 -10.42 3.22 -7.69
C ASP A 159 -9.96 1.78 -7.95
N SER A 160 -9.18 1.23 -7.05
CA SER A 160 -8.64 -0.11 -7.18
C SER A 160 -8.11 -0.70 -5.88
N ILE A 161 -8.22 -2.01 -5.78
CA ILE A 161 -7.61 -2.83 -4.73
C ILE A 161 -6.43 -3.59 -5.35
N PHE A 162 -5.33 -3.69 -4.61
CA PHE A 162 -4.19 -4.51 -4.99
C PHE A 162 -4.00 -5.62 -3.97
N ASP A 163 -4.07 -6.86 -4.44
CA ASP A 163 -4.01 -8.08 -3.65
C ASP A 163 -3.10 -9.12 -4.35
N LYS A 164 -2.67 -10.12 -3.60
CA LYS A 164 -1.77 -11.18 -4.09
C LYS A 164 -2.45 -12.10 -5.09
N SER A 165 -3.68 -12.52 -4.80
CA SER A 165 -4.39 -13.54 -5.57
C SER A 165 -5.79 -13.10 -5.98
N ALA A 166 -6.80 -13.48 -5.21
CA ALA A 166 -8.16 -12.97 -5.34
C ALA A 166 -8.34 -11.83 -4.35
N SER A 167 -9.16 -10.83 -4.69
CA SER A 167 -9.40 -9.74 -3.76
C SER A 167 -10.06 -10.26 -2.48
N SER A 168 -9.45 -9.94 -1.35
CA SER A 168 -10.00 -10.20 -0.03
C SER A 168 -10.64 -8.96 0.60
N ILE A 169 -10.29 -7.76 0.14
CA ILE A 169 -10.81 -6.50 0.68
C ILE A 169 -12.19 -6.24 0.08
N LEU A 170 -13.18 -6.07 0.96
CA LEU A 170 -14.58 -5.89 0.56
C LEU A 170 -15.15 -4.58 1.10
N ILE A 171 -16.13 -4.03 0.38
CA ILE A 171 -16.98 -2.97 0.91
C ILE A 171 -17.79 -3.50 2.09
N ALA A 172 -18.07 -2.66 3.07
CA ALA A 172 -18.74 -3.03 4.31
C ALA A 172 -19.96 -2.17 4.57
N SER A 173 -20.92 -2.72 5.30
CA SER A 173 -22.11 -2.02 5.79
C SER A 173 -22.06 -1.95 7.29
N ASP A 174 -22.12 -0.75 7.84
CA ASP A 174 -22.19 -0.51 9.28
C ASP A 174 -23.40 0.34 9.63
N SER A 175 -24.10 -0.04 10.69
CA SER A 175 -25.31 0.66 11.18
C SER A 175 -25.02 1.80 12.16
N ASP A 176 -23.74 2.14 12.37
CA ASP A 176 -23.39 3.30 13.21
C ASP A 176 -24.00 4.57 12.65
N SER A 177 -24.69 5.31 13.52
CA SER A 177 -25.45 6.52 13.11
C SER A 177 -24.60 7.68 12.60
N THR A 178 -23.30 7.57 12.73
CA THR A 178 -22.33 8.58 12.24
C THR A 178 -21.75 8.25 10.87
N MET A 179 -22.12 7.09 10.30
CA MET A 179 -21.70 6.67 8.96
C MET A 179 -22.63 7.20 7.87
N THR A 180 -22.09 7.38 6.68
CA THR A 180 -22.82 7.87 5.49
C THR A 180 -22.52 6.92 4.33
N PRO A 181 -23.54 6.45 3.58
CA PRO A 181 -24.98 6.57 3.84
C PRO A 181 -25.41 5.80 5.09
N LEU A 182 -26.52 6.22 5.71
CA LEU A 182 -27.03 5.57 6.91
C LEU A 182 -27.65 4.19 6.58
N ALA A 183 -27.21 3.15 7.28
CA ALA A 183 -27.59 1.75 7.03
C ALA A 183 -28.38 1.14 8.20
N ILE A 184 -29.43 1.82 8.71
CA ILE A 184 -30.23 1.33 9.84
C ILE A 184 -31.42 0.48 9.36
N THR A 185 -32.17 0.96 8.36
CA THR A 185 -33.41 0.32 7.90
C THR A 185 -33.22 -0.59 6.71
N SER A 186 -32.15 -0.40 5.96
CA SER A 186 -31.74 -1.23 4.84
C SER A 186 -30.22 -1.26 4.78
N ARG A 187 -29.66 -2.33 4.22
CA ARG A 187 -28.22 -2.44 4.02
C ARG A 187 -27.76 -1.41 3.00
N LYS A 188 -26.78 -0.60 3.42
CA LYS A 188 -26.04 0.33 2.57
C LYS A 188 -24.56 0.08 2.79
N TYR A 189 -23.79 0.01 1.71
CA TYR A 189 -22.34 -0.03 1.85
C TYR A 189 -21.85 1.39 2.10
N ASN A 190 -21.18 1.58 3.23
CA ASN A 190 -20.74 2.86 3.75
C ASN A 190 -19.34 2.81 4.37
N GLY A 191 -18.56 1.82 3.95
CA GLY A 191 -17.17 1.65 4.35
C GLY A 191 -16.49 0.57 3.54
N ILE A 192 -15.19 0.37 3.76
CA ILE A 192 -14.38 -0.63 3.10
C ILE A 192 -13.37 -1.24 4.09
N GLY A 193 -13.05 -2.51 3.92
CA GLY A 193 -12.02 -3.21 4.69
C GLY A 193 -12.55 -3.87 5.94
N GLY A 194 -12.32 -3.28 7.12
CA GLY A 194 -12.59 -3.95 8.40
C GLY A 194 -11.78 -5.24 8.53
N GLY A 195 -12.40 -6.33 8.96
CA GLY A 195 -11.76 -7.63 9.07
C GLY A 195 -11.29 -8.24 7.74
N THR A 196 -11.63 -7.65 6.60
CA THR A 196 -11.22 -8.11 5.27
C THR A 196 -9.93 -7.45 4.76
N TRP A 197 -9.48 -6.35 5.39
CA TRP A 197 -8.22 -5.68 5.05
C TRP A 197 -7.15 -5.93 6.12
N ASN A 198 -6.68 -7.16 6.21
CA ASN A 198 -5.84 -7.67 7.29
C ASN A 198 -4.52 -8.31 6.85
N ALA A 199 -4.28 -8.47 5.56
CA ALA A 199 -3.04 -9.05 5.08
C ALA A 199 -1.99 -7.98 4.73
N GLY A 200 -0.77 -8.17 5.20
CA GLY A 200 0.36 -7.28 4.90
C GLY A 200 0.62 -7.17 3.41
N GLY A 201 0.83 -5.94 2.96
CA GLY A 201 1.03 -5.60 1.56
C GLY A 201 -0.24 -5.35 0.75
N ASP A 202 -1.43 -5.72 1.20
CA ASP A 202 -2.66 -5.43 0.48
C ASP A 202 -3.04 -3.97 0.59
N SER A 203 -3.54 -3.40 -0.50
CA SER A 203 -3.74 -1.96 -0.57
C SER A 203 -5.01 -1.56 -1.30
N ILE A 204 -5.50 -0.39 -0.94
CA ILE A 204 -6.61 0.31 -1.58
C ILE A 204 -6.09 1.63 -2.14
N THR A 205 -6.54 1.97 -3.34
CA THR A 205 -6.23 3.25 -3.99
C THR A 205 -7.53 4.01 -4.25
N TRP A 206 -7.52 5.27 -3.91
CA TRP A 206 -8.58 6.23 -4.23
C TRP A 206 -8.05 7.29 -5.17
N LYS A 207 -8.90 7.73 -6.11
CA LYS A 207 -8.67 8.89 -6.96
C LYS A 207 -9.55 10.04 -6.54
N PHE A 208 -9.02 11.24 -6.59
CA PHE A 208 -9.76 12.45 -6.28
C PHE A 208 -9.20 13.63 -7.06
N ASP A 209 -10.03 14.67 -7.23
CA ASP A 209 -9.66 15.86 -7.99
C ASP A 209 -9.45 17.07 -7.08
N VAL A 210 -8.28 17.68 -7.21
CA VAL A 210 -7.87 18.87 -6.46
C VAL A 210 -8.13 20.12 -7.27
N GLN A 211 -9.09 20.95 -6.80
CA GLN A 211 -9.49 22.16 -7.49
C GLN A 211 -8.57 23.35 -7.23
N GLU A 212 -7.87 23.37 -6.12
CA GLU A 212 -6.99 24.46 -5.69
C GLU A 212 -5.67 23.89 -5.15
N ALA A 213 -4.55 24.29 -5.75
CA ALA A 213 -3.23 23.87 -5.26
C ALA A 213 -2.97 24.45 -3.86
N GLY A 214 -2.43 23.62 -2.96
CA GLY A 214 -2.13 24.06 -1.60
C GLY A 214 -1.78 22.94 -0.64
N LEU A 215 -1.69 23.30 0.63
CA LEU A 215 -1.45 22.37 1.73
C LEU A 215 -2.79 21.87 2.28
N TYR A 216 -2.94 20.56 2.29
CA TYR A 216 -4.12 19.85 2.79
C TYR A 216 -3.78 19.04 4.02
N LYS A 217 -4.76 18.85 4.92
CA LYS A 217 -4.73 17.83 5.96
C LYS A 217 -5.51 16.62 5.45
N LEU A 218 -5.02 15.43 5.76
CA LEU A 218 -5.73 14.19 5.48
C LEU A 218 -6.47 13.76 6.75
N ALA A 219 -7.77 13.59 6.66
CA ALA A 219 -8.59 13.04 7.72
C ALA A 219 -9.40 11.85 7.21
N LEU A 220 -9.52 10.83 8.03
CA LEU A 220 -10.18 9.58 7.70
C LEU A 220 -11.24 9.27 8.76
N ARG A 221 -12.43 8.87 8.31
CA ARG A 221 -13.38 8.20 9.20
C ARG A 221 -13.02 6.73 9.25
N SER A 222 -12.55 6.27 10.40
CA SER A 222 -12.03 4.91 10.55
C SER A 222 -12.36 4.29 11.90
N VAL A 223 -12.32 2.97 11.96
CA VAL A 223 -12.40 2.16 13.18
C VAL A 223 -11.31 1.10 13.13
N GLN A 224 -10.62 0.89 14.25
CA GLN A 224 -9.62 -0.17 14.41
C GLN A 224 -10.01 -1.03 15.62
N ASN A 225 -10.86 -2.03 15.39
CA ASN A 225 -11.43 -2.87 16.45
C ASN A 225 -11.15 -4.38 16.34
N PRO A 226 -10.59 -4.93 15.25
CA PRO A 226 -10.40 -6.38 15.13
C PRO A 226 -9.42 -6.96 16.15
N ASN A 227 -8.36 -6.23 16.48
CA ASN A 227 -7.29 -6.67 17.38
C ASN A 227 -7.33 -5.85 18.67
N SER A 228 -8.08 -6.30 19.67
CA SER A 228 -8.23 -5.58 20.93
C SER A 228 -6.91 -5.16 21.55
N GLY A 229 -6.72 -3.85 21.70
CA GLY A 229 -5.53 -3.26 22.30
C GLY A 229 -4.28 -3.23 21.42
N MET A 230 -4.37 -3.63 20.15
CA MET A 230 -3.24 -3.58 19.22
C MET A 230 -3.47 -2.57 18.10
N PRO A 231 -2.47 -1.76 17.75
CA PRO A 231 -2.56 -0.84 16.63
C PRO A 231 -2.52 -1.59 15.29
N SER A 232 -2.86 -0.89 14.22
CA SER A 232 -2.59 -1.34 12.87
C SER A 232 -1.86 -0.26 12.07
N SER A 233 -0.94 -0.66 11.22
CA SER A 233 -0.12 0.29 10.46
C SER A 233 -0.48 0.30 8.99
N ARG A 234 -0.34 1.47 8.38
CA ARG A 234 -0.54 1.65 6.93
C ARG A 234 0.59 2.51 6.37
N ARG A 235 1.16 2.06 5.25
CA ARG A 235 1.92 2.94 4.38
C ARG A 235 0.93 3.83 3.62
N ILE A 236 1.17 5.14 3.61
CA ILE A 236 0.36 6.13 2.90
C ILE A 236 1.19 6.72 1.77
N GLU A 237 0.71 6.55 0.56
CA GLU A 237 1.32 7.06 -0.66
C GLU A 237 0.39 8.08 -1.31
N ILE A 238 0.95 9.16 -1.81
CA ILE A 238 0.27 10.15 -2.66
C ILE A 238 0.98 10.14 -4.02
N ASP A 239 0.23 9.90 -5.09
CA ASP A 239 0.74 9.80 -6.46
C ASP A 239 1.91 8.80 -6.55
N ASP A 240 1.70 7.60 -5.99
CA ASP A 240 2.64 6.49 -5.94
C ASP A 240 3.98 6.80 -5.23
N LYS A 241 3.99 7.80 -4.34
CA LYS A 241 5.16 8.18 -3.55
C LYS A 241 4.82 8.30 -2.08
N ILE A 242 5.72 7.83 -1.23
CA ILE A 242 5.68 8.11 0.21
C ILE A 242 6.12 9.57 0.40
N PRO A 243 5.25 10.46 0.90
CA PRO A 243 5.55 11.90 0.93
C PRO A 243 6.67 12.29 1.91
N PHE A 244 6.79 11.56 3.00
CA PHE A 244 7.84 11.69 4.02
C PHE A 244 7.88 10.43 4.90
N ALA A 245 8.96 10.23 5.65
CA ALA A 245 9.29 8.98 6.34
C ALA A 245 8.17 8.47 7.26
N GLU A 246 7.48 9.37 7.97
CA GLU A 246 6.39 9.01 8.89
C GLU A 246 5.18 8.38 8.19
N MET A 247 5.08 8.50 6.86
CA MET A 247 4.00 7.88 6.05
C MET A 247 4.35 6.47 5.58
N ALA A 248 5.59 6.00 5.79
CA ALA A 248 5.96 4.62 5.45
C ALA A 248 5.22 3.60 6.33
N GLU A 249 4.98 3.94 7.60
CA GLU A 249 4.36 3.05 8.59
C GLU A 249 3.51 3.86 9.58
N TYR A 250 2.49 4.57 9.06
CA TYR A 250 1.60 5.35 9.91
C TYR A 250 0.71 4.45 10.77
N VAL A 251 0.67 4.72 12.07
CA VAL A 251 -0.02 3.91 13.07
C VAL A 251 -1.46 4.40 13.28
N PHE A 252 -2.41 3.48 13.23
CA PHE A 252 -3.79 3.65 13.64
C PHE A 252 -3.99 2.91 14.96
N GLU A 253 -4.18 3.67 16.03
CA GLU A 253 -4.41 3.13 17.36
C GLU A 253 -5.72 2.34 17.45
N TYR A 254 -5.76 1.41 18.39
CA TYR A 254 -6.99 0.68 18.69
C TYR A 254 -8.09 1.63 19.18
N ASP A 255 -9.22 1.63 18.50
CA ASP A 255 -10.44 2.29 18.94
C ASP A 255 -11.64 1.45 18.49
N PRO A 256 -12.50 1.00 19.42
CA PRO A 256 -13.68 0.19 19.08
C PRO A 256 -14.82 1.00 18.45
N LYS A 257 -14.70 2.32 18.39
CA LYS A 257 -15.70 3.22 17.84
C LYS A 257 -15.19 3.90 16.58
N TRP A 258 -16.11 4.26 15.70
CA TRP A 258 -15.82 5.08 14.55
C TRP A 258 -15.31 6.47 14.97
N GLN A 259 -14.13 6.82 14.54
CA GLN A 259 -13.48 8.10 14.79
C GLN A 259 -13.18 8.85 13.48
N THR A 260 -13.11 10.16 13.57
CA THR A 260 -12.49 10.96 12.51
C THR A 260 -11.04 11.23 12.90
N ASN A 261 -10.14 10.49 12.32
CA ASN A 261 -8.72 10.57 12.59
C ASN A 261 -8.05 11.48 11.56
N THR A 262 -7.51 12.60 12.04
CA THR A 262 -6.60 13.41 11.22
C THR A 262 -5.21 12.82 11.31
N ILE A 263 -4.58 12.57 10.16
CA ILE A 263 -3.21 12.08 10.10
C ILE A 263 -2.29 13.12 10.73
N SER A 264 -1.70 12.79 11.87
CA SER A 264 -0.99 13.72 12.76
C SER A 264 0.23 13.07 13.40
N ASP A 265 1.10 13.89 13.99
CA ASP A 265 2.21 13.41 14.81
C ASP A 265 1.73 12.94 16.21
N ASP A 266 2.66 12.45 17.02
CA ASP A 266 2.41 11.94 18.39
C ASP A 266 1.84 13.01 19.35
N LYS A 267 1.91 14.29 18.98
CA LYS A 267 1.36 15.42 19.75
C LYS A 267 -0.02 15.85 19.25
N GLY A 268 -0.53 15.19 18.22
CA GLY A 268 -1.79 15.54 17.57
C GLY A 268 -1.69 16.72 16.60
N GLU A 269 -0.48 17.15 16.22
CA GLU A 269 -0.29 18.18 15.20
C GLU A 269 -0.47 17.58 13.80
N PRO A 270 -1.45 18.06 13.00
CA PRO A 270 -1.73 17.50 11.69
C PRO A 270 -0.55 17.59 10.73
N TYR A 271 -0.27 16.50 10.04
CA TYR A 271 0.61 16.52 8.88
C TYR A 271 -0.07 17.28 7.72
N LEU A 272 0.74 17.99 6.95
CA LEU A 272 0.32 18.74 5.78
C LEU A 272 0.90 18.10 4.53
N PHE A 273 0.07 17.97 3.51
CA PHE A 273 0.40 17.41 2.21
C PHE A 273 0.19 18.48 1.15
N TYR A 274 1.23 18.80 0.39
CA TYR A 274 1.08 19.70 -0.74
C TYR A 274 0.52 18.94 -1.94
N LEU A 275 -0.57 19.44 -2.49
CA LEU A 275 -1.21 18.92 -3.69
C LEU A 275 -1.31 20.03 -4.73
N ASP A 276 -0.95 19.72 -5.96
CA ASP A 276 -1.20 20.59 -7.10
C ASP A 276 -2.67 20.53 -7.52
N LYS A 277 -3.08 21.38 -8.43
CA LYS A 277 -4.43 21.27 -9.04
C LYS A 277 -4.43 20.13 -10.05
N GLY A 278 -5.43 19.25 -9.97
CA GLY A 278 -5.62 18.12 -10.89
C GLY A 278 -6.02 16.84 -10.19
N GLU A 279 -5.98 15.74 -10.92
CA GLU A 279 -6.23 14.40 -10.39
C GLU A 279 -5.05 13.91 -9.56
N HIS A 280 -5.34 13.37 -8.39
CA HIS A 280 -4.38 12.76 -7.48
C HIS A 280 -4.86 11.39 -7.02
N THR A 281 -3.93 10.60 -6.52
CA THR A 281 -4.22 9.31 -5.89
C THR A 281 -3.74 9.28 -4.45
N ILE A 282 -4.52 8.64 -3.57
CA ILE A 282 -4.06 8.17 -2.27
C ILE A 282 -4.08 6.65 -2.30
N ARG A 283 -2.98 6.02 -1.95
CA ARG A 283 -2.91 4.58 -1.70
C ARG A 283 -2.56 4.32 -0.24
N MET A 284 -3.31 3.42 0.38
CA MET A 284 -2.98 2.90 1.70
C MET A 284 -2.70 1.42 1.62
N THR A 285 -1.54 1.00 2.12
CA THR A 285 -1.09 -0.39 2.13
C THR A 285 -0.96 -0.88 3.56
N ALA A 286 -1.53 -2.04 3.87
CA ALA A 286 -1.33 -2.67 5.17
C ALA A 286 0.13 -3.07 5.36
N VAL A 287 0.74 -2.65 6.47
CA VAL A 287 2.12 -2.98 6.87
C VAL A 287 2.15 -3.38 8.34
N ASN A 288 3.16 -4.14 8.74
CA ASN A 288 3.25 -4.65 10.11
C ASN A 288 3.73 -3.59 11.11
N GLY A 289 4.45 -2.56 10.66
CA GLY A 289 4.94 -1.48 11.52
C GLY A 289 5.73 -2.01 12.73
N GLU A 290 5.37 -1.59 13.92
CA GLU A 290 6.03 -1.99 15.17
C GLU A 290 6.03 -3.51 15.44
N LEU A 291 5.15 -4.28 14.81
CA LEU A 291 5.12 -5.74 14.95
C LEU A 291 6.26 -6.43 14.18
N THR A 292 6.91 -5.74 13.25
CA THR A 292 7.98 -6.29 12.41
C THR A 292 9.11 -6.91 13.26
N ASP A 293 9.61 -6.19 14.25
CA ASP A 293 10.68 -6.68 15.13
C ASP A 293 10.27 -7.91 15.94
N ILE A 294 9.01 -7.98 16.37
CA ILE A 294 8.48 -9.13 17.11
C ILE A 294 8.40 -10.34 16.19
N ILE A 295 7.90 -10.15 14.97
CA ILE A 295 7.77 -11.21 13.96
C ILE A 295 9.15 -11.76 13.60
N HIS A 296 10.16 -10.91 13.40
CA HIS A 296 11.54 -11.34 13.15
C HIS A 296 12.08 -12.18 14.29
N LYS A 297 11.99 -11.72 15.52
CA LYS A 297 12.48 -12.46 16.71
C LYS A 297 11.80 -13.82 16.86
N VAL A 298 10.48 -13.91 16.60
CA VAL A 298 9.74 -15.16 16.63
C VAL A 298 10.21 -16.10 15.51
N SER A 299 10.41 -15.57 14.30
CA SER A 299 10.91 -16.34 13.15
C SER A 299 12.31 -16.89 13.39
N GLU A 300 13.22 -16.09 13.92
CA GLU A 300 14.57 -16.51 14.32
C GLU A 300 14.53 -17.60 15.38
N ALA A 301 13.72 -17.43 16.43
CA ALA A 301 13.55 -18.43 17.47
C ALA A 301 13.02 -19.77 16.92
N ASN A 302 12.03 -19.72 16.02
CA ASN A 302 11.49 -20.90 15.36
C ASN A 302 12.55 -21.60 14.48
N ALA A 303 13.36 -20.84 13.74
CA ALA A 303 14.44 -21.38 12.94
C ALA A 303 15.51 -22.09 13.81
N MET A 304 15.86 -21.51 14.97
CA MET A 304 16.77 -22.14 15.93
C MET A 304 16.21 -23.44 16.48
N LEU A 305 14.92 -23.48 16.85
CA LEU A 305 14.26 -24.69 17.35
C LEU A 305 14.14 -25.79 16.29
N SER A 306 13.97 -25.42 15.03
CA SER A 306 13.85 -26.39 13.93
C SER A 306 15.19 -27.02 13.54
N ASN A 307 16.31 -26.44 13.97
CA ASN A 307 17.67 -26.95 13.72
C ASN A 307 18.26 -27.75 14.91
N CYS A 308 17.48 -27.94 15.96
CA CYS A 308 17.80 -28.81 17.11
C CYS A 308 17.14 -30.19 16.97
#